data_ac37d5f4436e61eb904ebc14888b872a
#
_entry.id   ac37d5f4436e61eb904ebc14888b872a
#
_cell.length_a   1.000
_cell.length_b   1.000
_cell.length_c   1.000
_cell.angle_alpha   90.00
_cell.angle_beta   90.00
_cell.angle_gamma   90.00
#
_symmetry.space_group_name_H-M   'P 1'
#
loop_
_entity.id
_entity.type
_entity.pdbx_description
1 polymer ?
#
loop_
_entity_poly.entity_id
_entity_poly.type
_entity_poly.pdbx_seq_one_letter_code
_entity_poly.pdbx_strand_id
1 'polypeptide(L)' 'MAYQEMNIEERNAVIEAFRSGKTVDKLYILDGCQDGPVMTIKREAKKHDTMIKYVTKERLDQMSQTGKHQGVIA' A
#
# COMPACT_ATOMS: atom_id res chain seq x y z
N MET A 1 24.86 -7.83 5.06
CA MET A 1 23.86 -6.84 5.47
C MET A 1 22.47 -7.45 5.33
N ALA A 2 21.72 -7.47 6.38
CA ALA A 2 20.39 -8.06 6.34
C ALA A 2 19.42 -7.14 5.58
N TYR A 3 18.86 -7.66 4.51
CA TYR A 3 17.79 -6.97 3.80
C TYR A 3 16.47 -7.23 4.52
N GLN A 4 15.84 -6.21 5.01
CA GLN A 4 14.53 -6.35 5.63
C GLN A 4 13.46 -5.77 4.71
N GLU A 5 12.57 -6.62 4.25
CA GLU A 5 11.36 -6.17 3.61
C GLU A 5 10.44 -5.62 4.66
N MET A 6 10.12 -4.34 4.56
CA MET A 6 9.16 -3.71 5.44
C MET A 6 7.88 -3.41 4.66
N ASN A 7 6.77 -3.92 5.15
CA ASN A 7 5.48 -3.53 4.61
C ASN A 7 5.11 -2.15 5.13
N ILE A 8 4.62 -1.30 4.25
CA ILE A 8 4.08 0.00 4.63
C ILE A 8 2.57 -0.17 4.67
N GLU A 9 1.97 -0.06 5.85
CA GLU A 9 0.58 -0.43 6.06
C GLU A 9 -0.35 0.73 6.41
N GLU A 10 0.18 1.91 6.65
CA GLU A 10 -0.64 3.08 6.90
C GLU A 10 -0.80 3.90 5.63
N ARG A 11 -2.03 4.40 5.39
CA ARG A 11 -2.31 5.18 4.18
C ARG A 11 -1.41 6.38 4.03
N ASN A 12 -1.21 7.15 5.09
CA ASN A 12 -0.33 8.31 5.06
C ASN A 12 1.11 7.91 4.80
N ALA A 13 1.57 6.82 5.37
CA ALA A 13 2.93 6.33 5.17
C ALA A 13 3.15 5.89 3.71
N VAL A 14 2.14 5.28 3.09
CA VAL A 14 2.21 4.90 1.68
C VAL A 14 2.33 6.14 0.80
N ILE A 15 1.52 7.17 1.06
CA ILE A 15 1.59 8.43 0.32
C ILE A 15 2.97 9.08 0.48
N GLU A 16 3.49 9.11 1.70
CA GLU A 16 4.82 9.65 1.98
C GLU A 16 5.91 8.89 1.23
N ALA A 17 5.79 7.57 1.15
CA ALA A 17 6.76 6.76 0.43
C ALA A 17 6.81 7.15 -1.06
N PHE A 18 5.66 7.36 -1.69
CA PHE A 18 5.62 7.83 -3.07
C PHE A 18 6.21 9.23 -3.22
N ARG A 19 5.86 10.14 -2.33
CA ARG A 19 6.32 11.54 -2.40
C ARG A 19 7.80 11.69 -2.14
N SER A 20 8.37 10.82 -1.30
CA SER A 20 9.79 10.86 -0.98
C SER A 20 10.66 10.18 -2.04
N GLY A 21 10.06 9.65 -3.10
CA GLY A 21 10.79 9.00 -4.17
C GLY A 21 11.22 7.56 -3.88
N LYS A 22 10.68 6.95 -2.83
CA LYS A 22 10.96 5.55 -2.56
C LYS A 22 10.35 4.67 -3.64
N THR A 23 11.06 3.59 -3.99
CA THR A 23 10.55 2.61 -4.94
C THR A 23 9.50 1.74 -4.26
N VAL A 24 8.29 1.75 -4.79
CA VAL A 24 7.20 0.88 -4.35
C VAL A 24 6.89 -0.07 -5.48
N ASP A 25 7.24 -1.33 -5.32
CA ASP A 25 7.10 -2.33 -6.39
C ASP A 25 5.65 -2.78 -6.56
N LYS A 26 4.98 -3.06 -5.45
CA LYS A 26 3.62 -3.57 -5.44
C LYS A 26 2.79 -2.87 -4.39
N LEU A 27 1.52 -2.70 -4.69
CA LEU A 27 0.56 -2.08 -3.78
C LEU A 27 -0.67 -2.99 -3.71
N TYR A 28 -1.05 -3.38 -2.51
CA TYR A 28 -2.25 -4.17 -2.28
C TYR A 28 -3.31 -3.29 -1.64
N ILE A 29 -4.48 -3.25 -2.24
CA ILE A 29 -5.59 -2.40 -1.79
C ILE A 29 -6.80 -3.28 -1.53
N LEU A 30 -7.53 -3.00 -0.46
CA LEU A 30 -8.77 -3.67 -0.16
C LEU A 30 -9.77 -3.43 -1.29
N ASP A 31 -10.31 -4.52 -1.84
CA ASP A 31 -11.28 -4.44 -2.93
C ASP A 31 -12.53 -3.70 -2.45
N GLY A 32 -12.97 -2.73 -3.23
CA GLY A 32 -14.12 -1.91 -2.89
C GLY A 32 -13.82 -0.69 -2.02
N CYS A 33 -12.58 -0.53 -1.56
CA CYS A 33 -12.20 0.63 -0.76
C CYS A 33 -12.03 1.85 -1.65
N GLN A 34 -12.76 2.93 -1.36
CA GLN A 34 -12.75 4.14 -2.18
C GLN A 34 -12.63 5.41 -1.32
N ASP A 35 -11.97 5.31 -0.18
CA ASP A 35 -11.71 6.47 0.66
C ASP A 35 -10.83 7.49 -0.06
N GLY A 36 -10.92 8.76 0.33
CA GLY A 36 -10.09 9.82 -0.24
C GLY A 36 -8.60 9.51 -0.23
N PRO A 37 -8.01 9.11 0.90
CA PRO A 37 -6.59 8.73 0.94
C PRO A 37 -6.25 7.57 0.01
N VAL A 38 -7.14 6.59 -0.13
CA VAL A 38 -6.93 5.46 -1.03
C VAL A 38 -6.94 5.93 -2.49
N MET A 39 -7.82 6.87 -2.85
CA MET A 39 -7.84 7.44 -4.21
C MET A 39 -6.54 8.16 -4.51
N THR A 40 -5.99 8.90 -3.55
CA THR A 40 -4.70 9.56 -3.69
C THR A 40 -3.58 8.54 -3.91
N ILE A 41 -3.59 7.45 -3.15
CA ILE A 41 -2.63 6.37 -3.28
C ILE A 41 -2.68 5.75 -4.68
N LYS A 42 -3.89 5.50 -5.19
CA LYS A 42 -4.07 4.96 -6.54
C LYS A 42 -3.49 5.89 -7.60
N ARG A 43 -3.72 7.19 -7.44
CA ARG A 43 -3.19 8.19 -8.37
C ARG A 43 -1.66 8.20 -8.37
N GLU A 44 -1.06 8.21 -7.18
CA GLU A 44 0.39 8.18 -7.05
C GLU A 44 0.98 6.89 -7.62
N ALA A 45 0.33 5.76 -7.39
CA ALA A 45 0.77 4.48 -7.94
C ALA A 45 0.81 4.51 -9.47
N LYS A 46 -0.18 5.12 -10.10
CA LYS A 46 -0.20 5.27 -11.56
C LYS A 46 0.94 6.13 -12.06
N LYS A 47 1.26 7.21 -11.34
CA LYS A 47 2.37 8.09 -11.72
C LYS A 47 3.71 7.39 -11.66
N HIS A 48 3.87 6.44 -10.74
CA HIS A 48 5.12 5.73 -10.53
C HIS A 48 5.14 4.33 -11.15
N ASP A 49 4.13 3.98 -11.94
CA ASP A 49 4.00 2.67 -12.57
C ASP A 49 4.01 1.52 -11.57
N THR A 50 3.53 1.76 -10.36
CA THR A 50 3.44 0.73 -9.33
C THR A 50 2.29 -0.22 -9.64
N MET A 51 2.55 -1.52 -9.53
CA MET A 51 1.53 -2.53 -9.73
C MET A 51 0.52 -2.50 -8.59
N ILE A 52 -0.78 -2.34 -8.92
CA ILE A 52 -1.86 -2.36 -7.95
C ILE A 52 -2.59 -3.68 -8.03
N LYS A 53 -2.77 -4.33 -6.89
CA LYS A 53 -3.57 -5.54 -6.77
C LYS A 53 -4.68 -5.32 -5.77
N TYR A 54 -5.90 -5.66 -6.16
CA TYR A 54 -7.06 -5.59 -5.26
C TYR A 54 -7.25 -6.95 -4.59
N VAL A 55 -7.37 -6.95 -3.28
CA VAL A 55 -7.45 -8.19 -2.49
C VAL A 55 -8.56 -8.08 -1.46
N THR A 56 -8.98 -9.22 -0.92
CA THR A 56 -9.98 -9.25 0.15
C THR A 56 -9.37 -8.81 1.48
N LYS A 57 -10.24 -8.45 2.42
CA LYS A 57 -9.82 -8.10 3.77
C LYS A 57 -9.03 -9.25 4.42
N GLU A 58 -9.50 -10.46 4.25
CA GLU A 58 -8.84 -11.64 4.81
C GLU A 58 -7.41 -11.77 4.28
N ARG A 59 -7.24 -11.53 2.99
CA ARG A 59 -5.92 -11.59 2.38
C ARG A 59 -5.00 -10.51 2.92
N LEU A 60 -5.52 -9.28 3.06
CA LEU A 60 -4.74 -8.20 3.66
C LEU A 60 -4.34 -8.52 5.10
N ASP A 61 -5.27 -9.08 5.88
CA ASP A 61 -4.98 -9.47 7.26
C ASP A 61 -3.86 -10.51 7.32
N GLN A 62 -3.83 -11.45 6.39
CA GLN A 62 -2.77 -12.44 6.31
C GLN A 62 -1.43 -11.84 5.95
N MET A 63 -1.42 -10.81 5.13
CA MET A 63 -0.20 -10.15 4.67
C MET A 63 0.31 -9.11 5.67
N SER A 64 -0.56 -8.61 6.53
CA SER A 64 -0.25 -7.55 7.46
C SER A 64 0.70 -8.00 8.55
N GLN A 65 1.72 -7.21 8.81
CA GLN A 65 2.68 -7.47 9.88
C GLN A 65 2.22 -6.87 11.20
N THR A 66 1.41 -5.81 11.15
CA THR A 66 0.97 -5.10 12.35
C THR A 66 -0.48 -5.38 12.72
N GLY A 67 -1.26 -5.93 11.83
CA GLY A 67 -2.70 -6.09 11.98
C GLY A 67 -3.50 -4.79 11.83
N LYS A 68 -2.84 -3.68 11.46
CA LYS A 68 -3.48 -2.36 11.37
C LYS A 68 -3.34 -1.75 9.98
N HIS A 69 -3.61 -2.53 8.94
CA HIS A 69 -3.39 -2.11 7.56
C HIS A 69 -4.39 -1.11 7.08
N GLN A 70 -5.19 -0.48 7.50
CA GLN A 70 -6.11 0.56 7.00
C GLN A 70 -6.57 0.35 5.54
N GLY A 71 -6.58 -0.90 5.07
CA GLY A 71 -7.01 -1.24 3.72
C GLY A 71 -5.94 -1.14 2.64
N VAL A 72 -4.67 -0.89 2.99
CA VAL A 72 -3.56 -0.80 2.04
C VAL A 72 -2.29 -1.43 2.62
N ILE A 73 -1.51 -2.06 1.75
CA ILE A 73 -0.18 -2.57 2.07
C ILE A 73 0.72 -2.31 0.86
N ALA A 74 1.83 -1.68 1.07
CA ALA A 74 2.79 -1.41 -0.01
C ALA A 74 4.06 -2.27 0.10
#